data_497f43f1a89feddd87d5bf407c9b2c33
#
_entry.id   497f43f1a89feddd87d5bf407c9b2c33
#
_cell.length_a   1.000
_cell.length_b   1.000
_cell.length_c   1.000
_cell.angle_alpha   90.00
_cell.angle_beta   90.00
_cell.angle_gamma   90.00
#
_symmetry.space_group_name_H-M   'P 1'
#
loop_
_entity.id
_entity.type
_entity.pdbx_description
1 polymer ?
#
loop_
_entity_poly.entity_id
_entity_poly.type
_entity_poly.pdbx_seq_one_letter_code
_entity_poly.pdbx_strand_id
1 'polypeptide(L)'
;MSAILVLITAPAEAAPALARALVEARLAACVNLLPGLRSVYRWQGEVCEAGETLLIAKTTSARFSALREAVLRLHPYELPEIVAVKLDDAHPPYLQWLLSQVSDSPSP
;
A
#
# COMPACT_ATOMS: atom_id res chain seq x y z
N MET A 1 -18.40 -5.16 -1.99
CA MET A 1 -16.98 -5.17 -1.60
C MET A 1 -16.39 -3.79 -1.79
N SER A 2 -15.69 -3.28 -0.78
CA SER A 2 -15.20 -1.91 -0.81
C SER A 2 -13.78 -1.85 -1.35
N ALA A 3 -13.57 -0.97 -2.32
CA ALA A 3 -12.22 -0.65 -2.77
C ALA A 3 -11.63 0.40 -1.82
N ILE A 4 -10.33 0.27 -1.57
CA ILE A 4 -9.61 1.17 -0.67
C ILE A 4 -8.26 1.55 -1.28
N LEU A 5 -7.73 2.66 -0.80
CA LEU A 5 -6.32 2.99 -0.98
C LEU A 5 -5.60 2.68 0.33
N VAL A 6 -4.42 2.10 0.24
CA VAL A 6 -3.57 1.91 1.42
C VAL A 6 -2.33 2.75 1.22
N LEU A 7 -2.07 3.64 2.17
CA LEU A 7 -0.92 4.54 2.14
C LEU A 7 0.18 3.94 3.01
N ILE A 8 1.36 3.78 2.42
CA ILE A 8 2.53 3.21 3.07
C ILE A 8 3.71 4.11 2.74
N THR A 9 4.51 4.48 3.73
CA THR A 9 5.77 5.18 3.47
C THR A 9 6.93 4.24 3.73
N ALA A 10 7.96 4.31 2.93
CA ALA A 10 9.11 3.43 3.04
C ALA A 10 10.37 4.13 2.53
N PRO A 11 11.56 3.66 2.95
CA PRO A 11 12.80 4.16 2.35
C PRO A 11 12.80 3.94 0.84
N ALA A 12 13.41 4.86 0.11
CA ALA A 12 13.42 4.81 -1.35
C ALA A 12 13.95 3.48 -1.88
N GLU A 13 14.98 2.93 -1.24
CA GLU A 13 15.59 1.68 -1.68
C GLU A 13 14.72 0.44 -1.41
N ALA A 14 13.80 0.51 -0.45
CA ALA A 14 12.93 -0.61 -0.11
C ALA A 14 11.60 -0.59 -0.88
N ALA A 15 11.16 0.58 -1.32
CA ALA A 15 9.82 0.77 -1.87
C ALA A 15 9.52 -0.06 -3.13
N PRO A 16 10.42 -0.13 -4.13
CA PRO A 16 10.09 -0.89 -5.35
C PRO A 16 9.86 -2.38 -5.10
N ALA A 17 10.69 -3.02 -4.30
CA ALA A 17 10.53 -4.45 -4.00
C ALA A 17 9.26 -4.70 -3.20
N LEU A 18 8.93 -3.82 -2.26
CA LEU A 18 7.72 -3.94 -1.48
C LEU A 18 6.48 -3.83 -2.38
N ALA A 19 6.46 -2.84 -3.27
CA ALA A 19 5.35 -2.66 -4.21
C ALA A 19 5.15 -3.88 -5.10
N ARG A 20 6.24 -4.42 -5.67
CA ARG A 20 6.17 -5.60 -6.52
C ARG A 20 5.63 -6.80 -5.76
N ALA A 21 6.10 -7.02 -4.54
CA ALA A 21 5.66 -8.15 -3.72
C ALA A 21 4.15 -8.11 -3.47
N LEU A 22 3.59 -6.94 -3.20
CA LEU A 22 2.16 -6.80 -2.95
C LEU A 22 1.33 -7.12 -4.19
N VAL A 23 1.78 -6.68 -5.36
CA VAL A 23 1.06 -6.95 -6.61
C VAL A 23 1.19 -8.42 -7.00
N GLU A 24 2.38 -9.00 -6.88
CA GLU A 24 2.61 -10.40 -7.23
C GLU A 24 1.77 -11.34 -6.36
N ALA A 25 1.59 -10.98 -5.10
CA ALA A 25 0.78 -11.79 -4.17
C ALA A 25 -0.72 -11.53 -4.29
N ARG A 26 -1.16 -10.69 -5.22
CA ARG A 26 -2.56 -10.29 -5.41
C ARG A 26 -3.16 -9.61 -4.19
N LEU A 27 -2.32 -8.97 -3.41
CA LEU A 27 -2.76 -8.18 -2.26
C LEU A 27 -3.08 -6.74 -2.64
N ALA A 28 -2.60 -6.32 -3.80
CA ALA A 28 -2.93 -5.04 -4.40
C ALA A 28 -3.04 -5.20 -5.91
N ALA A 29 -3.98 -4.50 -6.52
CA ALA A 29 -4.12 -4.49 -7.98
C ALA A 29 -3.04 -3.63 -8.63
N CYS A 30 -2.65 -2.58 -7.93
CA CYS A 30 -1.71 -1.59 -8.43
C CYS A 30 -1.08 -0.91 -7.22
N VAL A 31 0.20 -0.60 -7.32
CA VAL A 31 0.88 0.24 -6.32
C VAL A 31 1.59 1.35 -7.06
N ASN A 32 1.22 2.58 -6.78
CA ASN A 32 1.92 3.74 -7.31
C ASN A 32 3.00 4.15 -6.33
N LEU A 33 4.17 4.50 -6.84
CA LEU A 33 5.28 4.97 -6.03
C LEU A 33 5.52 6.45 -6.31
N LEU A 34 5.53 7.25 -5.25
CA LEU A 34 5.80 8.67 -5.34
C LEU A 34 7.07 8.98 -4.55
N PRO A 35 8.20 9.11 -5.21
CA PRO A 35 9.47 9.36 -4.53
C PRO A 35 9.62 10.82 -4.13
N GLY A 36 10.62 11.09 -3.29
CA GLY A 36 10.95 12.46 -2.92
C GLY A 36 10.06 13.04 -1.83
N LEU A 37 9.34 12.21 -1.11
CA LEU A 37 8.51 12.63 0.00
C LEU A 37 9.39 12.99 1.19
N ARG A 38 9.05 14.05 1.89
CA ARG A 38 9.70 14.38 3.15
C ARG A 38 8.67 14.25 4.26
N SER A 39 8.97 13.40 5.24
CA SER A 39 8.10 13.16 6.39
C SER A 39 8.68 13.84 7.61
N VAL A 40 7.84 14.55 8.33
CA VAL A 40 8.19 15.18 9.60
C VAL A 40 7.27 14.58 10.65
N TYR A 41 7.84 13.97 11.67
CA TYR A 41 7.04 13.18 12.62
C TYR A 41 7.70 13.17 13.99
N ARG A 42 6.93 12.79 14.98
CA ARG A 42 7.42 12.67 16.36
C ARG A 42 7.70 11.18 16.64
N TRP A 43 8.90 10.92 17.10
CA TRP A 43 9.32 9.57 17.45
C TRP A 43 10.14 9.62 18.72
N GLN A 44 9.71 8.85 19.74
CA GLN A 44 10.40 8.78 21.04
C GLN A 44 10.71 10.14 21.64
N GLY A 45 9.74 11.04 21.59
CA GLY A 45 9.86 12.37 22.16
C GLY A 45 10.57 13.42 21.32
N GLU A 46 11.08 13.02 20.15
CA GLU A 46 11.83 13.92 19.28
C GLU A 46 11.07 14.17 17.97
N VAL A 47 11.27 15.36 17.40
CA VAL A 47 10.78 15.67 16.07
C VAL A 47 11.85 15.22 15.07
N CYS A 48 11.46 14.33 14.17
CA CYS A 48 12.36 13.73 13.19
C CYS A 48 11.93 14.10 11.78
N GLU A 49 12.88 14.06 10.84
CA GLU A 49 12.60 14.20 9.43
C GLU A 49 13.25 13.05 8.66
N ALA A 50 12.59 12.59 7.62
CA ALA A 50 13.13 11.54 6.77
C ALA A 50 12.66 11.74 5.34
N GLY A 51 13.53 11.41 4.39
CA GLY A 51 13.15 11.28 3.00
C GLY A 51 12.56 9.90 2.79
N GLU A 52 11.42 9.82 2.12
CA GLU A 52 10.72 8.57 1.92
C GLU A 52 10.06 8.51 0.55
N THR A 53 9.60 7.32 0.18
CA THR A 53 8.73 7.10 -0.96
C THR A 53 7.35 6.74 -0.44
N LEU A 54 6.32 7.37 -1.00
CA LEU A 54 4.94 7.03 -0.69
C LEU A 54 4.48 5.93 -1.65
N LEU A 55 3.97 4.84 -1.09
CA LEU A 55 3.30 3.81 -1.85
C LEU A 55 1.80 3.98 -1.68
N ILE A 56 1.10 4.05 -2.81
CA ILE A 56 -0.36 4.12 -2.83
C ILE A 56 -0.84 2.81 -3.42
N ALA A 57 -1.27 1.89 -2.55
CA ALA A 57 -1.74 0.58 -2.97
C ALA A 57 -3.25 0.61 -3.16
N LYS A 58 -3.72 0.08 -4.28
CA LYS A 58 -5.14 0.01 -4.59
C LYS A 58 -5.60 -1.41 -4.42
N THR A 59 -6.53 -1.64 -3.52
CA THR A 59 -6.97 -2.98 -3.16
C THR A 59 -8.41 -2.94 -2.63
N THR A 60 -8.81 -3.96 -1.90
CA THR A 60 -10.13 -4.04 -1.28
C THR A 60 -9.99 -4.17 0.23
N SER A 61 -11.06 -3.82 0.94
CA SER A 61 -11.07 -3.97 2.39
C SER A 61 -10.90 -5.42 2.82
N ALA A 62 -11.36 -6.37 2.00
CA ALA A 62 -11.18 -7.81 2.29
C ALA A 62 -9.72 -8.23 2.28
N ARG A 63 -8.87 -7.53 1.51
CA ARG A 63 -7.44 -7.85 1.41
C ARG A 63 -6.57 -7.09 2.41
N PHE A 64 -7.13 -6.13 3.12
CA PHE A 64 -6.32 -5.25 3.96
C PHE A 64 -5.49 -6.01 4.99
N SER A 65 -6.09 -6.96 5.71
CA SER A 65 -5.35 -7.70 6.75
C SER A 65 -4.16 -8.47 6.18
N ALA A 66 -4.35 -9.15 5.05
CA ALA A 66 -3.27 -9.89 4.41
C ALA A 66 -2.19 -8.96 3.86
N LEU A 67 -2.59 -7.82 3.30
CA LEU A 67 -1.65 -6.81 2.82
C LEU A 67 -0.82 -6.27 3.98
N ARG A 68 -1.49 -5.92 5.08
CA ARG A 68 -0.83 -5.41 6.28
C ARG A 68 0.21 -6.41 6.80
N GLU A 69 -0.15 -7.70 6.88
CA GLU A 69 0.78 -8.73 7.34
C GLU A 69 2.01 -8.84 6.43
N ALA A 70 1.79 -8.76 5.11
CA ALA A 70 2.90 -8.81 4.16
C ALA A 70 3.84 -7.60 4.34
N VAL A 71 3.27 -6.41 4.50
CA VAL A 71 4.06 -5.21 4.72
C VAL A 71 4.87 -5.32 6.00
N LEU A 72 4.26 -5.83 7.08
CA LEU A 72 4.96 -5.98 8.35
C LEU A 72 6.17 -6.93 8.25
N ARG A 73 6.08 -7.95 7.39
CA ARG A 73 7.20 -8.88 7.18
C ARG A 73 8.32 -8.27 6.35
N LEU A 74 7.97 -7.39 5.42
CA LEU A 74 8.91 -6.91 4.40
C LEU A 74 9.46 -5.52 4.65
N HIS A 75 8.77 -4.74 5.49
CA HIS A 75 9.14 -3.35 5.75
C HIS A 75 10.29 -3.28 6.76
N PRO A 76 11.29 -2.42 6.51
CA PRO A 76 12.44 -2.33 7.42
C PRO A 76 12.18 -1.58 8.72
N TYR A 77 11.08 -0.83 8.82
CA TYR A 77 10.80 -0.05 10.03
C TYR A 77 10.20 -0.91 11.13
N GLU A 78 10.48 -0.54 12.36
CA GLU A 78 9.84 -1.12 13.53
C GLU A 78 8.35 -0.81 13.56
N LEU A 79 7.98 0.40 13.16
CA LEU A 79 6.59 0.86 13.14
C LEU A 79 6.27 1.51 11.79
N PRO A 80 5.91 0.71 10.77
CA PRO A 80 5.60 1.29 9.48
C PRO A 80 4.21 1.93 9.46
N GLU A 81 4.07 2.97 8.64
CA GLU A 81 2.76 3.56 8.36
C GLU A 81 2.00 2.65 7.40
N ILE A 82 0.81 2.23 7.78
CA ILE A 82 -0.09 1.43 6.94
C ILE A 82 -1.49 1.91 7.25
N VAL A 83 -2.02 2.83 6.44
CA VAL A 83 -3.34 3.40 6.69
C VAL A 83 -4.22 3.25 5.45
N ALA A 84 -5.49 2.97 5.66
CA ALA A 84 -6.43 2.72 4.58
C ALA A 84 -7.46 3.85 4.49
N VAL A 85 -7.80 4.21 3.26
CA VAL A 85 -8.83 5.21 2.96
C VAL A 85 -9.85 4.56 2.03
N LYS A 86 -11.12 4.67 2.36
CA LYS A 86 -12.18 4.14 1.50
C LYS A 86 -12.35 5.00 0.27
N LEU A 87 -12.56 4.36 -0.87
CA LEU A 87 -12.91 5.06 -2.12
C LEU A 87 -14.42 5.26 -2.14
N ASP A 88 -14.84 6.53 -2.22
CA ASP A 88 -16.27 6.85 -2.34
C ASP A 88 -16.80 6.50 -3.72
N ASP A 89 -15.99 6.70 -4.75
CA ASP A 89 -16.40 6.54 -6.14
C ASP A 89 -15.21 6.21 -7.01
N ALA A 90 -15.47 5.60 -8.16
CA ALA A 90 -14.43 5.25 -9.09
C ALA A 90 -15.05 5.04 -10.48
N HIS A 91 -14.22 5.17 -11.51
CA HIS A 91 -14.63 4.85 -12.87
C HIS A 91 -15.00 3.35 -12.93
N PRO A 92 -16.24 2.99 -13.25
CA PRO A 92 -16.70 1.60 -13.09
C PRO A 92 -15.86 0.54 -13.80
N PRO A 93 -15.40 0.71 -15.05
CA PRO A 93 -14.54 -0.31 -15.66
C PRO A 93 -13.22 -0.49 -14.92
N TYR A 94 -12.64 0.61 -14.40
CA TYR A 94 -11.41 0.53 -13.63
C TYR A 94 -11.63 -0.20 -12.31
N LEU A 95 -12.74 0.09 -11.64
CA LEU A 95 -13.11 -0.59 -10.39
C LEU A 95 -13.24 -2.09 -10.61
N GLN A 96 -13.91 -2.51 -11.69
CA GLN A 96 -14.04 -3.93 -12.02
C GLN A 96 -12.68 -4.57 -12.25
N TRP A 97 -11.79 -3.89 -12.95
CA TRP A 97 -10.43 -4.38 -13.14
C TRP A 97 -9.72 -4.56 -11.80
N LEU A 98 -9.80 -3.55 -10.92
CA LEU A 98 -9.18 -3.59 -9.61
C LEU A 98 -9.67 -4.80 -8.81
N LEU A 99 -10.98 -5.00 -8.76
CA LEU A 99 -11.56 -6.12 -8.01
C LEU A 99 -11.11 -7.47 -8.57
N SER A 100 -10.97 -7.59 -9.89
CA SER A 100 -10.56 -8.86 -10.52
C SER A 100 -9.11 -9.21 -10.21
N GLN A 101 -8.26 -8.21 -9.99
CA GLN A 101 -6.83 -8.45 -9.77
C GLN A 101 -6.51 -8.90 -8.35
N VAL A 102 -7.39 -8.62 -7.39
CA VAL A 102 -7.16 -8.96 -5.99
C VAL A 102 -8.08 -10.07 -5.48
N SER A 103 -8.83 -10.70 -6.38
CA SER A 103 -9.69 -11.80 -5.97
C SER A 103 -8.85 -13.06 -5.70
N ASP A 104 -9.35 -13.94 -4.84
CA ASP A 104 -8.69 -15.21 -4.53
C ASP A 104 -8.70 -16.16 -5.71
N SER A 105 -9.68 -16.02 -6.59
CA SER A 105 -9.80 -16.88 -7.76
C SER A 105 -8.84 -16.42 -8.84
N PRO A 106 -8.12 -17.34 -9.49
CA PRO A 106 -7.29 -16.96 -10.63
C PRO A 106 -8.16 -16.34 -11.71
N SER A 107 -7.67 -15.26 -12.31
CA SER A 107 -8.34 -14.70 -13.48
C SER A 107 -8.24 -15.68 -14.64
N PRO A 108 -9.32 -15.89 -15.38
CA PRO A 108 -9.26 -16.70 -16.58
C PRO A 108 -8.34 -16.07 -17.62
#